data_760cb4ed1f391ce08b8dd353879c8a45
#
_entry.id   760cb4ed1f391ce08b8dd353879c8a45
#
_cell.length_a   1.000
_cell.length_b   1.000
_cell.length_c   1.000
_cell.angle_alpha   90.00
_cell.angle_beta   90.00
_cell.angle_gamma   90.00
#
_symmetry.space_group_name_H-M   'P 1'
#
loop_
_entity.id
_entity.type
_entity.pdbx_description
1 polymer ?
#
loop_
_entity_poly.entity_id
_entity_poly.type
_entity_poly.pdbx_seq_one_letter_code
_entity_poly.pdbx_strand_id
1 'polypeptide(L)'
;MVRRKMTLTADQALTRKAMAWANKIRVNPSRIIISELPTKWGSCTPDGAITLAEDLVDMPATFQDYVVVHELLHLRYRSHGRAFTAMMTALVPGWRELEASSPVREGARRLPR
;
A
#
# COMPACT_ATOMS: atom_id res chain seq x y z
N MET A 1 16.73 -31.98 -13.43
CA MET A 1 16.72 -30.71 -12.79
C MET A 1 15.51 -30.51 -11.93
N VAL A 2 15.74 -30.05 -10.79
CA VAL A 2 14.66 -29.89 -9.87
C VAL A 2 13.89 -28.63 -10.18
N ARG A 3 12.59 -28.78 -10.27
CA ARG A 3 11.79 -27.66 -10.48
C ARG A 3 11.60 -26.99 -9.17
N ARG A 4 12.18 -25.87 -9.04
CA ARG A 4 12.10 -25.14 -7.83
C ARG A 4 10.77 -24.46 -7.73
N LYS A 5 10.16 -24.57 -6.59
CA LYS A 5 8.96 -23.86 -6.35
C LYS A 5 9.23 -22.37 -6.35
N MET A 6 8.48 -21.65 -7.12
CA MET A 6 8.66 -20.21 -7.19
C MET A 6 8.08 -19.57 -5.97
N THR A 7 8.93 -18.88 -5.24
CA THR A 7 8.50 -18.15 -4.06
C THR A 7 8.88 -16.70 -4.25
N LEU A 8 7.90 -15.84 -4.23
CA LEU A 8 8.17 -14.42 -4.39
C LEU A 8 8.81 -13.85 -3.14
N THR A 9 9.78 -12.99 -3.33
CA THR A 9 10.33 -12.22 -2.22
C THR A 9 9.30 -11.17 -1.82
N ALA A 10 9.52 -10.53 -0.66
CA ALA A 10 8.65 -9.44 -0.23
C ALA A 10 8.58 -8.35 -1.30
N ASP A 11 9.75 -8.00 -1.86
CA ASP A 11 9.80 -6.99 -2.91
C ASP A 11 8.92 -7.36 -4.08
N GLN A 12 9.06 -8.61 -4.54
CA GLN A 12 8.32 -9.04 -5.72
C GLN A 12 6.83 -9.12 -5.43
N ALA A 13 6.46 -9.66 -4.28
CA ALA A 13 5.05 -9.83 -3.95
C ALA A 13 4.35 -8.49 -3.81
N LEU A 14 4.97 -7.57 -3.08
CA LEU A 14 4.36 -6.26 -2.86
C LEU A 14 4.36 -5.41 -4.12
N THR A 15 5.44 -5.48 -4.90
CA THR A 15 5.49 -4.74 -6.15
C THR A 15 4.41 -5.23 -7.11
N ARG A 16 4.24 -6.54 -7.19
CA ARG A 16 3.25 -7.12 -8.08
C ARG A 16 1.84 -6.70 -7.67
N LYS A 17 1.57 -6.72 -6.37
CA LYS A 17 0.27 -6.28 -5.86
C LYS A 17 0.04 -4.80 -6.17
N ALA A 18 1.06 -3.97 -5.96
CA ALA A 18 0.94 -2.54 -6.22
C ALA A 18 0.70 -2.27 -7.70
N MET A 19 1.39 -2.98 -8.58
CA MET A 19 1.20 -2.78 -10.01
C MET A 19 -0.20 -3.20 -10.45
N ALA A 20 -0.70 -4.30 -9.89
CA ALA A 20 -2.05 -4.74 -10.22
C ALA A 20 -3.08 -3.71 -9.81
N TRP A 21 -2.93 -3.15 -8.62
CA TRP A 21 -3.84 -2.10 -8.17
C TRP A 21 -3.69 -0.82 -9.00
N ALA A 22 -2.45 -0.45 -9.34
CA ALA A 22 -2.21 0.74 -10.15
C ALA A 22 -2.93 0.63 -11.49
N ASN A 23 -2.87 -0.53 -12.12
CA ASN A 23 -3.59 -0.76 -13.37
C ASN A 23 -5.09 -0.63 -13.18
N LYS A 24 -5.61 -1.20 -12.10
CA LYS A 24 -7.04 -1.18 -11.86
C LYS A 24 -7.55 0.23 -11.59
N ILE A 25 -6.78 1.01 -10.86
CA ILE A 25 -7.16 2.38 -10.50
C ILE A 25 -6.82 3.35 -11.62
N ARG A 26 -5.93 2.93 -12.53
CA ARG A 26 -5.47 3.75 -13.66
C ARG A 26 -4.63 4.92 -13.17
N VAL A 27 -3.64 4.61 -12.34
CA VAL A 27 -2.63 5.57 -11.94
C VAL A 27 -1.26 5.01 -12.30
N ASN A 28 -0.29 5.91 -12.44
CA ASN A 28 1.04 5.53 -12.87
C ASN A 28 2.07 6.00 -11.86
N PRO A 29 2.41 5.16 -10.88
CA PRO A 29 3.50 5.55 -9.97
C PRO A 29 4.80 5.66 -10.75
N SER A 30 5.61 6.64 -10.38
CA SER A 30 6.90 6.82 -11.03
C SER A 30 7.85 5.70 -10.62
N ARG A 31 7.72 5.20 -9.38
CA ARG A 31 8.50 4.10 -8.87
C ARG A 31 7.74 3.44 -7.74
N ILE A 32 8.00 2.16 -7.54
CA ILE A 32 7.51 1.45 -6.38
C ILE A 32 8.72 0.93 -5.64
N ILE A 33 8.88 1.36 -4.40
CA ILE A 33 10.04 1.05 -3.58
C ILE A 33 9.59 0.24 -2.39
N ILE A 34 10.25 -0.88 -2.14
CA ILE A 34 10.00 -1.67 -0.95
C ILE A 34 11.18 -1.45 -0.02
N SER A 35 10.90 -0.99 1.18
CA SER A 35 11.96 -0.57 2.07
C SER A 35 11.57 -0.82 3.51
N GLU A 36 12.57 -0.82 4.38
CA GLU A 36 12.32 -0.92 5.80
C GLU A 36 11.77 0.41 6.28
N LEU A 37 10.54 0.41 6.76
CA LEU A 37 9.90 1.62 7.25
C LEU A 37 9.53 1.38 8.71
N PRO A 38 10.24 2.00 9.66
CA PRO A 38 9.98 1.70 11.07
C PRO A 38 8.74 2.36 11.65
N THR A 39 8.26 3.45 11.04
CA THR A 39 7.19 4.21 11.66
C THR A 39 5.92 4.30 10.83
N LYS A 40 5.88 3.72 9.64
CA LYS A 40 4.67 3.75 8.82
C LYS A 40 4.66 2.57 7.88
N TRP A 41 3.51 2.33 7.26
CA TRP A 41 3.36 1.20 6.35
C TRP A 41 3.61 1.57 4.91
N GLY A 42 3.46 2.84 4.56
CA GLY A 42 3.68 3.29 3.20
C GLY A 42 3.76 4.79 3.11
N SER A 43 4.16 5.28 1.95
CA SER A 43 4.20 6.71 1.69
C SER A 43 4.12 6.95 0.19
N CYS A 44 3.78 8.18 -0.16
CA CYS A 44 3.71 8.62 -1.54
C CYS A 44 4.34 10.00 -1.62
N THR A 45 5.30 10.14 -2.51
CA THR A 45 5.95 11.44 -2.69
C THR A 45 5.21 12.25 -3.76
N PRO A 46 5.41 13.58 -3.76
CA PRO A 46 4.75 14.41 -4.78
C PRO A 46 5.12 14.05 -6.20
N ASP A 47 6.29 13.49 -6.43
CA ASP A 47 6.70 13.11 -7.78
C ASP A 47 6.23 11.71 -8.16
N GLY A 48 5.41 11.08 -7.32
CA GLY A 48 4.75 9.84 -7.69
C GLY A 48 5.43 8.56 -7.27
N ALA A 49 6.46 8.64 -6.42
CA ALA A 49 7.11 7.43 -5.92
C ALA A 49 6.31 6.88 -4.73
N ILE A 50 6.02 5.59 -4.79
CA ILE A 50 5.31 4.88 -3.74
C ILE A 50 6.31 4.03 -2.98
N THR A 51 6.36 4.15 -1.67
CA THR A 51 7.19 3.29 -0.84
C THR A 51 6.29 2.45 0.05
N LEU A 52 6.58 1.17 0.15
CA LEU A 52 5.83 0.24 0.99
C LEU A 52 6.79 -0.41 1.96
N ALA A 53 6.33 -0.61 3.18
CA ALA A 53 7.15 -1.26 4.20
C ALA A 53 7.37 -2.72 3.82
N GLU A 54 8.60 -3.17 3.98
CA GLU A 54 8.98 -4.53 3.62
C GLU A 54 8.15 -5.55 4.38
N ASP A 55 7.93 -5.33 5.67
CA ASP A 55 7.18 -6.27 6.49
C ASP A 55 5.67 -6.19 6.28
N LEU A 56 5.21 -5.34 5.37
CA LEU A 56 3.81 -5.35 4.98
C LEU A 56 3.42 -6.70 4.39
N VAL A 57 4.40 -7.42 3.81
CA VAL A 57 4.13 -8.73 3.21
C VAL A 57 3.63 -9.73 4.25
N ASP A 58 3.95 -9.51 5.52
CA ASP A 58 3.54 -10.41 6.59
C ASP A 58 2.13 -10.11 7.12
N MET A 59 1.52 -9.06 6.64
CA MET A 59 0.19 -8.68 7.09
C MET A 59 -0.88 -9.38 6.24
N PRO A 60 -2.11 -9.47 6.76
CA PRO A 60 -3.19 -10.06 5.97
C PRO A 60 -3.38 -9.35 4.64
N ALA A 61 -3.83 -10.12 3.65
CA ALA A 61 -3.96 -9.59 2.29
C ALA A 61 -4.84 -8.36 2.24
N THR A 62 -5.92 -8.33 3.02
CA THR A 62 -6.81 -7.17 3.01
C THR A 62 -6.13 -5.93 3.55
N PHE A 63 -5.28 -6.10 4.56
CA PHE A 63 -4.53 -4.96 5.08
C PHE A 63 -3.50 -4.48 4.06
N GLN A 64 -2.84 -5.41 3.37
CA GLN A 64 -1.93 -5.04 2.30
C GLN A 64 -2.65 -4.21 1.24
N ASP A 65 -3.83 -4.67 0.84
CA ASP A 65 -4.61 -3.94 -0.16
C ASP A 65 -4.95 -2.53 0.33
N TYR A 66 -5.34 -2.43 1.59
CA TYR A 66 -5.67 -1.14 2.16
C TYR A 66 -4.49 -0.16 2.07
N VAL A 67 -3.30 -0.60 2.46
CA VAL A 67 -2.12 0.26 2.43
C VAL A 67 -1.77 0.64 0.99
N VAL A 68 -1.75 -0.35 0.10
CA VAL A 68 -1.38 -0.11 -1.29
C VAL A 68 -2.33 0.86 -1.95
N VAL A 69 -3.63 0.64 -1.81
CA VAL A 69 -4.62 1.50 -2.43
C VAL A 69 -4.56 2.90 -1.84
N HIS A 70 -4.38 2.99 -0.52
CA HIS A 70 -4.26 4.27 0.15
C HIS A 70 -3.16 5.13 -0.48
N GLU A 71 -1.98 4.53 -0.66
CA GLU A 71 -0.86 5.28 -1.22
C GLU A 71 -1.05 5.58 -2.70
N LEU A 72 -1.57 4.62 -3.46
CA LEU A 72 -1.79 4.85 -4.88
C LEU A 72 -2.82 5.95 -5.14
N LEU A 73 -3.84 6.04 -4.30
CA LEU A 73 -4.85 7.07 -4.48
C LEU A 73 -4.28 8.46 -4.29
N HIS A 74 -3.18 8.60 -3.55
CA HIS A 74 -2.53 9.88 -3.41
C HIS A 74 -1.90 10.39 -4.71
N LEU A 75 -1.76 9.52 -5.70
CA LEU A 75 -1.34 9.96 -7.02
C LEU A 75 -2.44 10.76 -7.71
N ARG A 76 -3.66 10.59 -7.27
CA ARG A 76 -4.80 11.28 -7.85
C ARG A 76 -5.41 12.31 -6.92
N TYR A 77 -5.41 12.02 -5.62
CA TYR A 77 -6.03 12.89 -4.62
C TYR A 77 -5.01 13.20 -3.55
N ARG A 78 -4.63 14.46 -3.40
CA ARG A 78 -3.62 14.82 -2.42
C ARG A 78 -4.11 14.76 -1.00
N SER A 79 -5.36 15.07 -0.76
CA SER A 79 -5.92 15.09 0.59
C SER A 79 -6.88 13.92 0.77
N HIS A 80 -7.20 13.64 2.02
CA HIS A 80 -8.17 12.60 2.37
C HIS A 80 -9.57 13.19 2.35
N GLY A 81 -9.89 13.91 1.29
CA GLY A 81 -11.18 14.55 1.17
C GLY A 81 -12.24 13.57 0.69
N ARG A 82 -13.35 14.15 0.25
CA ARG A 82 -14.51 13.36 -0.09
C ARG A 82 -14.26 12.38 -1.23
N ALA A 83 -13.55 12.83 -2.27
CA ALA A 83 -13.28 11.95 -3.41
C ALA A 83 -12.37 10.80 -3.01
N PHE A 84 -11.34 11.08 -2.20
CA PHE A 84 -10.44 10.05 -1.71
C PHE A 84 -11.21 9.00 -0.93
N THR A 85 -12.03 9.43 0.03
CA THR A 85 -12.74 8.48 0.88
C THR A 85 -13.77 7.68 0.10
N ALA A 86 -14.40 8.28 -0.89
CA ALA A 86 -15.35 7.55 -1.73
C ALA A 86 -14.64 6.45 -2.50
N MET A 87 -13.46 6.75 -3.04
CA MET A 87 -12.71 5.74 -3.77
C MET A 87 -12.20 4.65 -2.84
N MET A 88 -11.72 5.02 -1.65
CA MET A 88 -11.30 4.00 -0.68
C MET A 88 -12.45 3.05 -0.37
N THR A 89 -13.62 3.58 -0.14
CA THR A 89 -14.77 2.76 0.19
C THR A 89 -15.14 1.83 -0.96
N ALA A 90 -15.05 2.33 -2.18
CA ALA A 90 -15.39 1.53 -3.36
C ALA A 90 -14.37 0.41 -3.60
N LEU A 91 -13.09 0.70 -3.37
CA LEU A 91 -12.02 -0.23 -3.72
C LEU A 91 -11.68 -1.18 -2.59
N VAL A 92 -11.76 -0.72 -1.35
CA VAL A 92 -11.42 -1.52 -0.18
C VAL A 92 -12.54 -1.37 0.84
N PRO A 93 -13.67 -2.05 0.64
CA PRO A 93 -14.76 -1.98 1.62
C PRO A 93 -14.26 -2.40 2.99
N GLY A 94 -14.66 -1.67 4.01
CA GLY A 94 -14.21 -1.96 5.37
C GLY A 94 -12.86 -1.34 5.71
N TRP A 95 -12.36 -0.45 4.89
CA TRP A 95 -11.02 0.10 5.10
C TRP A 95 -10.91 0.88 6.42
N ARG A 96 -12.02 1.43 6.91
CA ARG A 96 -11.94 2.18 8.17
C ARG A 96 -11.65 1.26 9.35
N GLU A 97 -12.17 0.05 9.31
CA GLU A 97 -11.83 -0.93 10.35
C GLU A 97 -10.40 -1.36 10.24
N LEU A 98 -9.89 -1.50 9.02
CA LEU A 98 -8.49 -1.85 8.83
C LEU A 98 -7.58 -0.75 9.35
N GLU A 99 -7.93 0.49 9.11
CA GLU A 99 -7.16 1.61 9.61
C GLU A 99 -7.18 1.63 11.13
N ALA A 100 -8.36 1.46 11.72
CA ALA A 100 -8.51 1.52 13.15
C ALA A 100 -7.75 0.40 13.86
N SER A 101 -7.64 -0.77 13.24
CA SER A 101 -6.96 -1.91 13.84
C SER A 101 -5.51 -2.03 13.39
N SER A 102 -5.02 -1.04 12.66
CA SER A 102 -3.65 -1.06 12.18
C SER A 102 -2.67 -1.14 13.35
N PRO A 103 -1.72 -2.07 13.30
CA PRO A 103 -0.75 -2.17 14.38
C PRO A 103 0.08 -0.90 14.51
N VAL A 104 0.34 -0.51 15.75
CA VAL A 104 1.18 0.64 16.03
C VAL A 104 2.63 0.16 15.98
N ARG A 105 3.42 0.80 15.15
CA ARG A 105 4.84 0.47 15.07
C ARG A 105 5.58 1.32 16.08
N GLU A 106 6.69 0.83 16.53
CA GLU A 106 7.48 1.53 17.51
C GLU A 106 7.83 2.92 17.01
N GLY A 107 7.55 3.95 17.79
CA GLY A 107 7.75 5.31 17.39
C GLY A 107 6.82 5.74 16.29
N ALA A 108 5.81 4.94 16.04
CA ALA A 108 5.02 5.09 14.84
C ALA A 108 3.83 5.97 15.02
N ARG A 109 3.31 6.33 13.89
CA ARG A 109 2.01 6.89 13.81
C ARG A 109 1.24 6.05 12.88
N ARG A 110 -0.04 6.29 12.80
CA ARG A 110 -0.85 5.63 11.83
C ARG A 110 -0.44 6.05 10.46
N LEU A 111 -1.02 5.45 9.44
CA LEU A 111 -0.73 5.85 8.08
C LEU A 111 -0.91 7.35 7.92
N PRO A 112 -0.13 7.97 7.05
CA PRO A 112 -0.24 9.42 6.82
C PRO A 112 -1.64 9.79 6.40
N ARG A 113 -2.02 10.95 6.80
CA ARG A 113 -3.32 11.42 6.43
C ARG A 113 -3.29 12.29 5.25
#